data_fd7c832ff474abd8f73447aaef487041
#
_entry.id   fd7c832ff474abd8f73447aaef487041
#
_cell.length_a   1.000
_cell.length_b   1.000
_cell.length_c   1.000
_cell.angle_alpha   90.00
_cell.angle_beta   90.00
_cell.angle_gamma   90.00
#
_symmetry.space_group_name_H-M   'P 1'
#
loop_
_entity.id
_entity.type
_entity.pdbx_description
1 polymer ?
#
loop_
_entity_poly.entity_id
_entity_poly.type
_entity_poly.pdbx_seq_one_letter_code
_entity_poly.pdbx_strand_id
1 'polypeptide(L)'
;MLIKSGEAEYRTWDPYRSKLAAGILKNLKNLPIEHAKSILYLGSASGTTASHVSDIVGEQGRVYCVEFAQRSMRDLIDALCAHRSNVYPILADARLPERYRALVGSVDLVYSDVAQPEQAKILADNADLFLKPEGSALMAIKSRSVDVTMEPVDVYKQEIEVLRKRHFKLVQTVRLEPYDRDHALVLVNRE
;
A
#
# COMPACT_ATOMS: atom_id res chain seq x y z
N MET A 1 -20.99 -2.26 1.53
CA MET A 1 -22.36 -1.81 1.22
C MET A 1 -22.29 -0.92 -0.02
N LEU A 2 -23.23 -1.10 -0.96
CA LEU A 2 -23.37 -0.24 -2.14
C LEU A 2 -24.39 0.86 -1.82
N ILE A 3 -24.10 2.08 -2.27
CA ILE A 3 -24.95 3.26 -2.10
C ILE A 3 -25.16 3.88 -3.48
N LYS A 4 -26.43 4.01 -3.90
CA LYS A 4 -26.78 4.70 -5.14
C LYS A 4 -26.97 6.20 -4.88
N SER A 5 -26.38 7.01 -5.76
CA SER A 5 -26.56 8.48 -5.76
C SER A 5 -26.70 8.94 -7.21
N GLY A 6 -27.94 9.24 -7.63
CA GLY A 6 -28.28 9.46 -9.04
C GLY A 6 -28.04 8.20 -9.87
N GLU A 7 -27.33 8.34 -10.99
CA GLU A 7 -26.93 7.22 -11.87
C GLU A 7 -25.66 6.50 -11.38
N ALA A 8 -24.93 7.07 -10.41
CA ALA A 8 -23.70 6.50 -9.90
C ALA A 8 -23.93 5.57 -8.71
N GLU A 9 -23.13 4.51 -8.65
CA GLU A 9 -23.11 3.57 -7.55
C GLU A 9 -21.75 3.66 -6.82
N TYR A 10 -21.80 3.84 -5.50
CA TYR A 10 -20.63 3.98 -4.65
C TYR A 10 -20.53 2.82 -3.68
N ARG A 11 -19.31 2.37 -3.41
CA ARG A 11 -19.01 1.37 -2.41
C ARG A 11 -18.45 2.03 -1.15
N THR A 12 -19.05 1.73 0.02
CA THR A 12 -18.56 2.24 1.30
C THR A 12 -17.15 1.73 1.58
N TRP A 13 -16.28 2.62 2.07
CA TRP A 13 -14.90 2.32 2.45
C TRP A 13 -14.68 2.66 3.92
N ASP A 14 -14.52 1.62 4.75
CA ASP A 14 -14.42 1.75 6.19
C ASP A 14 -12.97 2.14 6.60
N PRO A 15 -12.78 3.32 7.24
CA PRO A 15 -11.45 3.78 7.66
C PRO A 15 -10.88 2.98 8.84
N TYR A 16 -11.71 2.28 9.60
CA TYR A 16 -11.25 1.39 10.68
C TYR A 16 -10.71 0.05 10.16
N ARG A 17 -10.94 -0.26 8.90
CA ARG A 17 -10.49 -1.48 8.22
C ARG A 17 -9.48 -1.22 7.11
N SER A 18 -9.14 0.03 6.85
CA SER A 18 -8.24 0.41 5.78
C SER A 18 -7.44 1.65 6.15
N LYS A 19 -6.14 1.49 6.32
CA LYS A 19 -5.22 2.60 6.60
C LYS A 19 -5.25 3.67 5.51
N LEU A 20 -5.45 3.24 4.26
CA LEU A 20 -5.59 4.16 3.14
C LEU A 20 -6.85 5.02 3.24
N ALA A 21 -8.00 4.43 3.58
CA ALA A 21 -9.23 5.19 3.83
C ALA A 21 -9.06 6.15 5.02
N ALA A 22 -8.43 5.69 6.11
CA ALA A 22 -8.11 6.53 7.25
C ALA A 22 -7.23 7.72 6.85
N GLY A 23 -6.19 7.47 6.04
CA GLY A 23 -5.30 8.51 5.54
C GLY A 23 -6.02 9.55 4.67
N ILE A 24 -6.92 9.13 3.79
CA ILE A 24 -7.75 10.04 2.97
C ILE A 24 -8.60 10.93 3.88
N LEU A 25 -9.30 10.36 4.88
CA LEU A 25 -10.08 11.12 5.84
C LEU A 25 -9.22 12.03 6.74
N LYS A 26 -7.96 11.68 6.95
CA LYS A 26 -6.97 12.49 7.67
C LYS A 26 -6.20 13.45 6.76
N ASN A 27 -6.77 13.76 5.60
CA ASN A 27 -6.26 14.76 4.66
C ASN A 27 -4.92 14.39 3.99
N LEU A 28 -4.78 13.10 3.60
CA LEU A 28 -3.75 12.71 2.65
C LEU A 28 -4.03 13.40 1.32
N LYS A 29 -3.16 14.35 0.96
CA LYS A 29 -3.27 15.14 -0.27
C LYS A 29 -2.57 14.41 -1.42
N ASN A 30 -2.99 14.74 -2.65
CA ASN A 30 -2.35 14.24 -3.87
C ASN A 30 -2.23 12.70 -3.86
N LEU A 31 -3.35 12.02 -3.68
CA LEU A 31 -3.40 10.57 -3.64
C LEU A 31 -2.81 9.98 -4.93
N PRO A 32 -1.62 9.34 -4.90
CA PRO A 32 -0.93 8.93 -6.13
C PRO A 32 -1.67 7.81 -6.87
N ILE A 33 -2.60 7.13 -6.21
CA ILE A 33 -3.41 6.04 -6.78
C ILE A 33 -4.30 6.54 -7.93
N GLU A 34 -4.82 7.77 -7.86
CA GLU A 34 -5.73 8.34 -8.88
C GLU A 34 -5.06 8.49 -10.25
N HIS A 35 -3.74 8.59 -10.27
CA HIS A 35 -2.96 8.74 -11.49
C HIS A 35 -2.16 7.47 -11.86
N ALA A 36 -2.15 6.48 -10.98
CA ALA A 36 -1.41 5.25 -11.17
C ALA A 36 -2.18 4.31 -12.12
N LYS A 37 -1.50 3.81 -13.15
CA LYS A 37 -2.00 2.75 -14.03
C LYS A 37 -1.55 1.37 -13.57
N SER A 38 -0.47 1.29 -12.82
CA SER A 38 0.04 0.04 -12.27
C SER A 38 0.56 0.25 -10.84
N ILE A 39 0.15 -0.62 -9.94
CA ILE A 39 0.44 -0.55 -8.52
C ILE A 39 0.99 -1.88 -8.05
N LEU A 40 2.11 -1.84 -7.32
CA LEU A 40 2.59 -2.98 -6.54
C LEU A 40 2.14 -2.79 -5.09
N TYR A 41 1.28 -3.69 -4.62
CA TYR A 41 0.75 -3.67 -3.26
C TYR A 41 1.40 -4.76 -2.42
N LEU A 42 2.21 -4.37 -1.45
CA LEU A 42 2.94 -5.25 -0.53
C LEU A 42 2.13 -5.43 0.76
N GLY A 43 1.83 -6.68 1.12
CA GLY A 43 1.01 -7.01 2.29
C GLY A 43 -0.48 -6.76 2.05
N SER A 44 -1.01 -7.30 0.95
CA SER A 44 -2.40 -7.08 0.54
C SER A 44 -3.43 -7.79 1.41
N ALA A 45 -3.00 -8.71 2.27
CA ALA A 45 -3.86 -9.55 3.12
C ALA A 45 -5.01 -10.19 2.31
N SER A 46 -6.23 -10.20 2.83
CA SER A 46 -7.42 -10.72 2.14
C SER A 46 -8.02 -9.77 1.09
N GLY A 47 -7.37 -8.64 0.78
CA GLY A 47 -7.75 -7.76 -0.32
C GLY A 47 -8.73 -6.65 0.01
N THR A 48 -9.06 -6.39 1.27
CA THR A 48 -10.01 -5.31 1.63
C THR A 48 -9.62 -3.97 1.03
N THR A 49 -8.42 -3.47 1.29
CA THR A 49 -7.91 -2.22 0.71
C THR A 49 -7.63 -2.37 -0.79
N ALA A 50 -7.04 -3.50 -1.22
CA ALA A 50 -6.74 -3.75 -2.62
C ALA A 50 -7.98 -3.69 -3.51
N SER A 51 -9.15 -4.09 -3.00
CA SER A 51 -10.41 -4.00 -3.73
C SER A 51 -10.83 -2.56 -4.05
N HIS A 52 -10.57 -1.61 -3.15
CA HIS A 52 -10.85 -0.19 -3.38
C HIS A 52 -9.77 0.45 -4.27
N VAL A 53 -8.51 0.05 -4.12
CA VAL A 53 -7.44 0.44 -5.03
C VAL A 53 -7.76 0.01 -6.46
N SER A 54 -8.24 -1.21 -6.64
CA SER A 54 -8.70 -1.75 -7.93
C SER A 54 -9.84 -0.92 -8.54
N ASP A 55 -10.81 -0.44 -7.73
CA ASP A 55 -11.87 0.45 -8.20
C ASP A 55 -11.30 1.79 -8.71
N ILE A 56 -10.34 2.37 -7.99
CA ILE A 56 -9.75 3.69 -8.32
C ILE A 56 -8.94 3.62 -9.61
N VAL A 57 -8.11 2.60 -9.78
CA VAL A 57 -7.27 2.46 -10.99
C VAL A 57 -8.09 2.04 -12.22
N GLY A 58 -9.29 1.50 -12.02
CA GLY A 58 -10.19 1.07 -13.08
C GLY A 58 -9.73 -0.18 -13.83
N GLU A 59 -10.53 -0.61 -14.82
CA GLU A 59 -10.31 -1.86 -15.55
C GLU A 59 -9.01 -1.90 -16.36
N GLN A 60 -8.53 -0.75 -16.80
CA GLN A 60 -7.27 -0.64 -17.57
C GLN A 60 -6.03 -0.58 -16.67
N GLY A 61 -6.22 -0.41 -15.35
CA GLY A 61 -5.14 -0.41 -14.39
C GLY A 61 -4.72 -1.83 -14.00
N ARG A 62 -3.65 -1.93 -13.20
CA ARG A 62 -3.13 -3.21 -12.70
C ARG A 62 -2.74 -3.07 -11.24
N VAL A 63 -3.20 -4.00 -10.41
CA VAL A 63 -2.84 -4.09 -8.99
C VAL A 63 -2.17 -5.44 -8.74
N TYR A 64 -0.85 -5.44 -8.58
CA TYR A 64 -0.08 -6.62 -8.20
C TYR A 64 -0.11 -6.76 -6.68
N CYS A 65 -0.76 -7.79 -6.17
CA CYS A 65 -0.97 -8.02 -4.74
C CYS A 65 0.00 -9.06 -4.21
N VAL A 66 1.04 -8.63 -3.49
CA VAL A 66 2.02 -9.53 -2.85
C VAL A 66 1.56 -9.83 -1.43
N GLU A 67 1.39 -11.11 -1.13
CA GLU A 67 1.03 -11.61 0.19
C GLU A 67 1.73 -12.95 0.45
N PHE A 68 2.33 -13.10 1.63
CA PHE A 68 3.10 -14.33 1.96
C PHE A 68 2.25 -15.40 2.68
N ALA A 69 1.17 -14.98 3.35
CA ALA A 69 0.31 -15.87 4.10
C ALA A 69 -0.66 -16.61 3.16
N GLN A 70 -0.50 -17.93 3.02
CA GLN A 70 -1.33 -18.76 2.13
C GLN A 70 -2.83 -18.62 2.37
N ARG A 71 -3.25 -18.49 3.64
CA ARG A 71 -4.66 -18.30 3.99
C ARG A 71 -5.20 -16.97 3.45
N SER A 72 -4.49 -15.87 3.74
CA SER A 72 -4.87 -14.54 3.27
C SER A 72 -4.88 -14.47 1.74
N MET A 73 -3.90 -15.11 1.09
CA MET A 73 -3.85 -15.17 -0.38
C MET A 73 -5.04 -15.95 -0.95
N ARG A 74 -5.46 -17.05 -0.33
CA ARG A 74 -6.66 -17.78 -0.76
C ARG A 74 -7.90 -16.89 -0.66
N ASP A 75 -8.09 -16.24 0.50
CA ASP A 75 -9.20 -15.32 0.71
C ASP A 75 -9.21 -14.18 -0.32
N LEU A 76 -8.03 -13.64 -0.67
CA LEU A 76 -7.88 -12.61 -1.70
C LEU A 76 -8.28 -13.11 -3.09
N ILE A 77 -7.85 -14.32 -3.46
CA ILE A 77 -8.20 -14.92 -4.76
C ILE A 77 -9.71 -15.13 -4.84
N ASP A 78 -10.30 -15.74 -3.84
CA ASP A 78 -11.73 -16.11 -3.85
C ASP A 78 -12.64 -14.86 -3.78
N ALA A 79 -12.29 -13.89 -2.92
CA ALA A 79 -13.13 -12.72 -2.68
C ALA A 79 -12.89 -11.57 -3.69
N LEU A 80 -11.73 -11.50 -4.33
CA LEU A 80 -11.35 -10.35 -5.15
C LEU A 80 -10.94 -10.75 -6.57
N CYS A 81 -9.91 -11.59 -6.73
CA CYS A 81 -9.35 -11.87 -8.05
C CYS A 81 -10.33 -12.63 -8.95
N ALA A 82 -11.20 -13.47 -8.38
CA ALA A 82 -12.26 -14.15 -9.13
C ALA A 82 -13.27 -13.19 -9.79
N HIS A 83 -13.34 -11.95 -9.31
CA HIS A 83 -14.34 -10.95 -9.76
C HIS A 83 -13.71 -9.71 -10.40
N ARG A 84 -12.36 -9.63 -10.49
CA ARG A 84 -11.63 -8.45 -10.97
C ARG A 84 -10.45 -8.84 -11.83
N SER A 85 -10.52 -8.48 -13.11
CA SER A 85 -9.48 -8.79 -14.10
C SER A 85 -8.20 -7.95 -13.93
N ASN A 86 -8.27 -6.85 -13.16
CA ASN A 86 -7.15 -5.93 -12.93
C ASN A 86 -6.35 -6.20 -11.65
N VAL A 87 -6.63 -7.28 -10.91
CA VAL A 87 -5.92 -7.68 -9.68
C VAL A 87 -5.15 -8.97 -9.91
N TYR A 88 -3.85 -8.94 -9.65
CA TYR A 88 -2.91 -10.03 -9.89
C TYR A 88 -2.33 -10.53 -8.56
N PRO A 89 -2.74 -11.72 -8.08
CA PRO A 89 -2.24 -12.26 -6.82
C PRO A 89 -0.83 -12.84 -6.99
N ILE A 90 0.06 -12.55 -6.04
CA ILE A 90 1.43 -13.04 -5.99
C ILE A 90 1.70 -13.60 -4.60
N LEU A 91 1.71 -14.93 -4.46
CA LEU A 91 2.07 -15.60 -3.21
C LEU A 91 3.59 -15.56 -3.04
N ALA A 92 4.09 -14.54 -2.33
CA ALA A 92 5.52 -14.35 -2.12
C ALA A 92 5.79 -13.51 -0.87
N ASP A 93 7.04 -13.57 -0.40
CA ASP A 93 7.53 -12.71 0.68
C ASP A 93 8.06 -11.41 0.10
N ALA A 94 7.49 -10.27 0.51
CA ALA A 94 7.88 -8.94 0.07
C ALA A 94 9.34 -8.58 0.40
N ARG A 95 9.98 -9.28 1.36
CA ARG A 95 11.42 -9.14 1.67
C ARG A 95 12.33 -9.70 0.57
N LEU A 96 11.79 -10.47 -0.37
CA LEU A 96 12.52 -11.18 -1.41
C LEU A 96 11.99 -10.82 -2.81
N PRO A 97 12.06 -9.53 -3.23
CA PRO A 97 11.43 -9.04 -4.44
C PRO A 97 11.95 -9.71 -5.72
N GLU A 98 13.20 -10.18 -5.73
CA GLU A 98 13.77 -10.92 -6.86
C GLU A 98 12.99 -12.21 -7.20
N ARG A 99 12.31 -12.82 -6.21
CA ARG A 99 11.56 -14.06 -6.43
C ARG A 99 10.32 -13.88 -7.31
N TYR A 100 9.80 -12.67 -7.41
CA TYR A 100 8.64 -12.37 -8.25
C TYR A 100 8.92 -11.31 -9.32
N ARG A 101 10.21 -11.03 -9.59
CA ARG A 101 10.64 -10.04 -10.58
C ARG A 101 10.05 -10.28 -11.97
N ALA A 102 9.92 -11.54 -12.38
CA ALA A 102 9.36 -11.88 -13.69
C ALA A 102 7.83 -11.68 -13.79
N LEU A 103 7.14 -11.51 -12.66
CA LEU A 103 5.68 -11.38 -12.60
C LEU A 103 5.21 -9.92 -12.57
N VAL A 104 6.09 -9.00 -12.22
CA VAL A 104 5.75 -7.58 -12.03
C VAL A 104 6.54 -6.74 -13.01
N GLY A 105 5.83 -5.95 -13.81
CA GLY A 105 6.46 -4.93 -14.65
C GLY A 105 6.80 -3.65 -13.88
N SER A 106 7.22 -2.60 -14.60
CA SER A 106 7.41 -1.28 -13.99
C SER A 106 6.07 -0.72 -13.52
N VAL A 107 6.03 -0.20 -12.27
CA VAL A 107 4.83 0.34 -11.63
C VAL A 107 4.94 1.85 -11.38
N ASP A 108 3.79 2.53 -11.33
CA ASP A 108 3.70 3.96 -11.02
C ASP A 108 3.73 4.22 -9.52
N LEU A 109 3.27 3.23 -8.74
CA LEU A 109 3.18 3.31 -7.28
C LEU A 109 3.55 1.98 -6.63
N VAL A 110 4.35 2.06 -5.56
CA VAL A 110 4.49 0.97 -4.58
C VAL A 110 3.73 1.35 -3.31
N TYR A 111 2.70 0.58 -2.95
CA TYR A 111 1.98 0.73 -1.69
C TYR A 111 2.37 -0.41 -0.74
N SER A 112 2.89 -0.07 0.43
CA SER A 112 3.33 -1.04 1.45
C SER A 112 2.49 -0.95 2.72
N ASP A 113 1.88 -2.07 3.10
CA ASP A 113 1.14 -2.27 4.36
C ASP A 113 1.64 -3.53 5.09
N VAL A 114 2.94 -3.78 5.05
CA VAL A 114 3.56 -4.95 5.70
C VAL A 114 3.73 -4.73 7.21
N ALA A 115 3.62 -5.81 7.99
CA ALA A 115 3.82 -5.81 9.43
C ALA A 115 5.17 -6.46 9.78
N GLN A 116 6.26 -5.81 9.41
CA GLN A 116 7.64 -6.29 9.61
C GLN A 116 8.50 -5.20 10.26
N PRO A 117 9.56 -5.54 11.01
CA PRO A 117 10.46 -4.55 11.60
C PRO A 117 11.14 -3.65 10.56
N GLU A 118 11.47 -4.17 9.37
CA GLU A 118 12.23 -3.47 8.33
C GLU A 118 11.30 -2.88 7.23
N GLN A 119 10.19 -2.23 7.62
CA GLN A 119 9.14 -1.78 6.68
C GLN A 119 9.67 -0.87 5.57
N ALA A 120 10.45 0.15 5.92
CA ALA A 120 11.03 1.09 4.96
C ALA A 120 12.04 0.43 4.02
N LYS A 121 12.86 -0.49 4.54
CA LYS A 121 13.80 -1.27 3.73
C LYS A 121 13.06 -2.14 2.72
N ILE A 122 12.01 -2.85 3.15
CA ILE A 122 11.19 -3.70 2.27
C ILE A 122 10.58 -2.86 1.15
N LEU A 123 9.99 -1.71 1.47
CA LEU A 123 9.46 -0.80 0.46
C LEU A 123 10.55 -0.35 -0.53
N ALA A 124 11.69 0.10 -0.03
CA ALA A 124 12.78 0.61 -0.87
C ALA A 124 13.36 -0.48 -1.79
N ASP A 125 13.58 -1.69 -1.28
CA ASP A 125 14.08 -2.82 -2.08
C ASP A 125 13.13 -3.19 -3.22
N ASN A 126 11.82 -3.15 -2.97
CA ASN A 126 10.82 -3.35 -4.02
C ASN A 126 10.77 -2.18 -5.01
N ALA A 127 10.85 -0.96 -4.52
CA ALA A 127 10.83 0.22 -5.35
C ALA A 127 12.06 0.30 -6.29
N ASP A 128 13.22 -0.15 -5.84
CA ASP A 128 14.43 -0.20 -6.69
C ASP A 128 14.26 -1.12 -7.89
N LEU A 129 13.47 -2.19 -7.76
CA LEU A 129 13.25 -3.15 -8.85
C LEU A 129 12.07 -2.78 -9.76
N PHE A 130 11.03 -2.18 -9.18
CA PHE A 130 9.75 -2.08 -9.87
C PHE A 130 9.27 -0.65 -10.10
N LEU A 131 9.66 0.31 -9.25
CA LEU A 131 9.15 1.67 -9.33
C LEU A 131 9.76 2.43 -10.51
N LYS A 132 8.94 3.08 -11.31
CA LYS A 132 9.37 4.00 -12.36
C LYS A 132 10.19 5.17 -11.79
N PRO A 133 11.06 5.82 -12.58
CA PRO A 133 11.90 6.93 -12.11
C PRO A 133 11.12 8.08 -11.43
N GLU A 134 9.95 8.43 -11.95
CA GLU A 134 9.08 9.49 -11.38
C GLU A 134 7.95 8.92 -10.52
N GLY A 135 8.06 7.67 -10.11
CA GLY A 135 7.05 6.97 -9.33
C GLY A 135 6.99 7.42 -7.89
N SER A 136 5.86 7.15 -7.26
CA SER A 136 5.61 7.43 -5.85
C SER A 136 5.61 6.15 -5.02
N ALA A 137 5.91 6.28 -3.73
CA ALA A 137 5.70 5.19 -2.80
C ALA A 137 4.87 5.67 -1.60
N LEU A 138 3.92 4.83 -1.19
CA LEU A 138 3.05 5.06 -0.05
C LEU A 138 3.26 3.94 0.95
N MET A 139 3.65 4.28 2.19
CA MET A 139 3.94 3.31 3.24
C MET A 139 3.05 3.53 4.45
N ALA A 140 2.39 2.47 4.89
CA ALA A 140 1.76 2.42 6.20
C ALA A 140 2.80 1.99 7.24
N ILE A 141 3.27 2.91 8.06
CA ILE A 141 4.17 2.59 9.18
C ILE A 141 3.34 2.07 10.34
N LYS A 142 3.68 0.85 10.77
CA LYS A 142 3.14 0.19 11.96
C LYS A 142 4.20 0.25 13.05
N SER A 143 4.17 1.29 13.90
CA SER A 143 5.27 1.54 14.83
C SER A 143 5.53 0.36 15.76
N ARG A 144 4.48 -0.29 16.25
CA ARG A 144 4.59 -1.46 17.14
C ARG A 144 5.14 -2.71 16.46
N SER A 145 5.15 -2.75 15.12
CA SER A 145 5.83 -3.82 14.38
C SER A 145 7.32 -3.57 14.20
N VAL A 146 7.76 -2.31 14.31
CA VAL A 146 9.17 -1.93 14.27
C VAL A 146 9.80 -2.03 15.65
N ASP A 147 9.25 -1.28 16.61
CA ASP A 147 9.72 -1.27 18.00
C ASP A 147 8.56 -0.98 18.97
N VAL A 148 8.33 -1.89 19.90
CA VAL A 148 7.27 -1.76 20.92
C VAL A 148 7.65 -0.82 22.06
N THR A 149 8.95 -0.52 22.23
CA THR A 149 9.49 0.28 23.33
C THR A 149 9.62 1.76 22.97
N MET A 150 9.75 2.08 21.68
CA MET A 150 9.89 3.45 21.20
C MET A 150 8.55 4.17 21.11
N GLU A 151 8.57 5.49 21.25
CA GLU A 151 7.43 6.33 20.93
C GLU A 151 7.10 6.27 19.43
N PRO A 152 5.81 6.15 19.04
CA PRO A 152 5.43 6.02 17.63
C PRO A 152 6.01 7.09 16.72
N VAL A 153 6.06 8.34 17.19
CA VAL A 153 6.60 9.47 16.40
C VAL A 153 8.08 9.30 16.08
N ASP A 154 8.85 8.71 16.98
CA ASP A 154 10.28 8.51 16.76
C ASP A 154 10.54 7.33 15.80
N VAL A 155 9.70 6.29 15.87
CA VAL A 155 9.70 5.23 14.87
C VAL A 155 9.38 5.80 13.47
N TYR A 156 8.37 6.69 13.36
CA TYR A 156 8.05 7.32 12.07
C TYR A 156 9.23 8.09 11.48
N LYS A 157 9.93 8.88 12.30
CA LYS A 157 11.14 9.61 11.87
C LYS A 157 12.23 8.67 11.40
N GLN A 158 12.48 7.58 12.14
CA GLN A 158 13.48 6.58 11.81
C GLN A 158 13.21 5.91 10.47
N GLU A 159 11.97 5.45 10.23
CA GLU A 159 11.57 4.82 8.98
C GLU A 159 11.65 5.80 7.79
N ILE A 160 11.25 7.06 7.99
CA ILE A 160 11.39 8.12 6.97
C ILE A 160 12.87 8.37 6.64
N GLU A 161 13.75 8.35 7.63
CA GLU A 161 15.19 8.55 7.42
C GLU A 161 15.81 7.39 6.62
N VAL A 162 15.33 6.15 6.83
CA VAL A 162 15.72 5.01 5.98
C VAL A 162 15.33 5.27 4.52
N LEU A 163 14.12 5.77 4.25
CA LEU A 163 13.69 6.10 2.89
C LEU A 163 14.51 7.23 2.27
N ARG A 164 14.84 8.29 3.05
CA ARG A 164 15.70 9.38 2.57
C ARG A 164 17.08 8.90 2.13
N LYS A 165 17.69 8.00 2.90
CA LYS A 165 18.98 7.38 2.54
C LYS A 165 18.90 6.50 1.27
N ARG A 166 17.71 6.14 0.86
CA ARG A 166 17.43 5.36 -0.36
C ARG A 166 16.87 6.24 -1.50
N HIS A 167 17.18 7.56 -1.49
CA HIS A 167 16.82 8.53 -2.52
C HIS A 167 15.30 8.71 -2.68
N PHE A 168 14.58 8.76 -1.56
CA PHE A 168 13.17 9.15 -1.54
C PHE A 168 12.98 10.50 -0.88
N LYS A 169 12.25 11.38 -1.52
CA LYS A 169 11.84 12.68 -0.99
C LYS A 169 10.50 12.57 -0.29
N LEU A 170 10.46 12.96 0.98
CA LEU A 170 9.22 13.02 1.74
C LEU A 170 8.26 14.07 1.15
N VAL A 171 7.04 13.66 0.84
CA VAL A 171 5.94 14.53 0.40
C VAL A 171 5.02 14.86 1.57
N GLN A 172 4.53 13.82 2.27
CA GLN A 172 3.59 14.01 3.38
C GLN A 172 3.67 12.84 4.38
N THR A 173 3.43 13.17 5.64
CA THR A 173 3.17 12.19 6.72
C THR A 173 1.80 12.48 7.30
N VAL A 174 0.96 11.46 7.45
CA VAL A 174 -0.39 11.55 8.02
C VAL A 174 -0.54 10.51 9.12
N ARG A 175 -0.79 10.98 10.35
CA ARG A 175 -1.12 10.11 11.48
C ARG A 175 -2.56 9.64 11.37
N LEU A 176 -2.80 8.36 11.66
CA LEU A 176 -4.10 7.72 11.39
C LEU A 176 -5.09 7.75 12.55
N GLU A 177 -4.70 8.26 13.74
CA GLU A 177 -5.65 8.39 14.83
C GLU A 177 -6.83 9.31 14.45
N PRO A 178 -8.04 9.01 14.86
CA PRO A 178 -8.48 7.97 15.80
C PRO A 178 -8.75 6.60 15.14
N TYR A 179 -8.62 6.45 13.81
CA TYR A 179 -9.02 5.25 13.06
C TYR A 179 -8.08 4.07 13.30
N ASP A 180 -6.77 4.34 13.37
CA ASP A 180 -5.74 3.32 13.60
C ASP A 180 -4.63 3.92 14.48
N ARG A 181 -4.50 3.41 15.70
CA ARG A 181 -3.53 3.92 16.69
C ARG A 181 -2.13 3.44 16.34
N ASP A 182 -1.13 4.28 16.67
CA ASP A 182 0.29 3.98 16.48
C ASP A 182 0.66 3.69 15.02
N HIS A 183 -0.14 4.24 14.07
CA HIS A 183 0.09 4.12 12.64
C HIS A 183 0.16 5.48 11.95
N ALA A 184 0.98 5.55 10.91
CA ALA A 184 1.04 6.70 10.02
C ALA A 184 1.12 6.24 8.55
N LEU A 185 0.57 7.04 7.64
CA LEU A 185 0.86 6.93 6.21
C LEU A 185 1.94 7.94 5.82
N VAL A 186 2.92 7.48 5.09
CA VAL A 186 4.02 8.29 4.56
C VAL A 186 4.00 8.20 3.05
N LEU A 187 3.84 9.35 2.39
CA LEU A 187 3.97 9.50 0.94
C LEU A 187 5.35 10.06 0.62
N VAL A 188 6.04 9.37 -0.28
CA VAL A 188 7.35 9.76 -0.79
C VAL A 188 7.40 9.66 -2.31
N ASN A 189 8.22 10.47 -2.95
CA ASN A 189 8.53 10.36 -4.37
C ASN A 189 9.98 9.91 -4.54
N ARG A 190 10.26 9.15 -5.61
CA ARG A 190 11.64 8.82 -6.00
C ARG A 190 12.35 10.07 -6.49
N GLU A 191 13.60 10.29 -6.06
CA GLU A 191 14.51 11.36 -6.56
C GLU A 191 15.30 10.89 -7.78
#